data_4754d53197eafa4a9158654803ab9d60
#
_entry.id   4754d53197eafa4a9158654803ab9d60
#
_cell.length_a   1.000
_cell.length_b   1.000
_cell.length_c   1.000
_cell.angle_alpha   90.00
_cell.angle_beta   90.00
_cell.angle_gamma   90.00
#
_symmetry.space_group_name_H-M   'P 1'
#
loop_
_entity.id
_entity.type
_entity.pdbx_description
1 polymer ?
#
loop_
_entity_poly.entity_id
_entity_poly.type
_entity_poly.pdbx_seq_one_letter_code
_entity_poly.pdbx_strand_id
1 'polypeptide(L)'
;MKRFTVNKSLVINGKDAISFVDSLISNSLKDGMPKFSYLLSPDGKVNSWFIVYQAGSEIFIFQDNDKLIQIKEFLLKYKFRTDCNLDLIDVQYSFAI
;
A
#
# COMPACT_ATOMS: atom_id res chain seq x y z
N MET A 1 -24.05 2.66 -5.63
CA MET A 1 -22.67 2.96 -5.22
C MET A 1 -22.30 2.01 -4.09
N LYS A 2 -21.19 1.32 -4.23
CA LYS A 2 -20.70 0.43 -3.18
C LYS A 2 -19.78 1.18 -2.23
N ARG A 3 -19.77 0.73 -0.98
CA ARG A 3 -18.86 1.24 0.03
C ARG A 3 -17.84 0.16 0.39
N PHE A 4 -16.59 0.54 0.43
CA PHE A 4 -15.51 -0.31 0.91
C PHE A 4 -15.04 0.22 2.24
N THR A 5 -15.28 -0.54 3.31
CA THR A 5 -14.92 -0.14 4.67
C THR A 5 -13.74 -0.96 5.14
N VAL A 6 -12.73 -0.28 5.68
CA VAL A 6 -11.53 -0.92 6.21
C VAL A 6 -11.34 -0.54 7.67
N ASN A 7 -10.84 -1.47 8.47
CA ASN A 7 -10.53 -1.22 9.87
C ASN A 7 -9.04 -1.37 10.18
N LYS A 8 -8.22 -1.67 9.18
CA LYS A 8 -6.77 -1.68 9.31
C LYS A 8 -6.14 -1.08 8.06
N SER A 9 -4.94 -0.53 8.25
CA SER A 9 -4.13 -0.03 7.14
C SER A 9 -2.70 -0.50 7.31
N LEU A 10 -2.05 -0.79 6.20
CA LEU A 10 -0.62 -0.98 6.19
C LEU A 10 0.02 0.39 5.99
N VAL A 11 0.89 0.79 6.92
CA VAL A 11 1.60 2.06 6.85
C VAL A 11 3.06 1.79 6.53
N ILE A 12 3.57 2.49 5.54
CA ILE A 12 4.97 2.38 5.12
C ILE A 12 5.60 3.75 5.27
N ASN A 13 6.65 3.82 6.08
CA ASN A 13 7.37 5.06 6.31
C ASN A 13 8.87 4.81 6.31
N GLY A 14 9.64 5.90 6.27
CA GLY A 14 11.08 5.85 6.23
C GLY A 14 11.64 6.55 5.01
N LYS A 15 12.95 6.67 4.98
CA LYS A 15 13.66 7.42 3.94
C LYS A 15 13.35 6.95 2.53
N ASP A 16 13.24 5.64 2.34
CA ASP A 16 13.08 5.04 1.02
C ASP A 16 11.66 4.55 0.75
N ALA A 17 10.70 4.87 1.63
CA ALA A 17 9.34 4.31 1.54
C ALA A 17 8.66 4.64 0.20
N ILE A 18 8.70 5.90 -0.22
CA ILE A 18 8.01 6.32 -1.44
C ILE A 18 8.60 5.66 -2.67
N SER A 19 9.92 5.69 -2.82
CA SER A 19 10.57 5.09 -3.99
C SER A 19 10.39 3.57 -4.01
N PHE A 20 10.42 2.94 -2.85
CA PHE A 20 10.22 1.50 -2.73
C PHE A 20 8.83 1.09 -3.19
N VAL A 21 7.79 1.74 -2.65
CA VAL A 21 6.41 1.40 -3.02
C VAL A 21 6.14 1.76 -4.48
N ASP A 22 6.59 2.93 -4.91
CA ASP A 22 6.36 3.39 -6.29
C ASP A 22 6.93 2.41 -7.32
N SER A 23 8.01 1.74 -6.99
CA SER A 23 8.63 0.75 -7.90
C SER A 23 7.83 -0.55 -8.03
N LEU A 24 6.88 -0.80 -7.14
CA LEU A 24 6.15 -2.06 -7.08
C LEU A 24 4.65 -1.93 -7.38
N ILE A 25 4.18 -0.74 -7.72
CA ILE A 25 2.76 -0.51 -7.97
C ILE A 25 2.53 0.00 -9.38
N SER A 26 1.31 -0.19 -9.88
CA SER A 26 0.95 0.14 -11.27
C SER A 26 0.66 1.61 -11.51
N ASN A 27 0.24 2.34 -10.47
CA ASN A 27 -0.04 3.77 -10.56
C ASN A 27 1.03 4.55 -9.81
N SER A 28 1.37 5.73 -10.35
CA SER A 28 2.30 6.61 -9.65
C SER A 28 1.66 7.15 -8.37
N LEU A 29 2.45 7.24 -7.31
CA LEU A 29 2.01 7.85 -6.07
C LEU A 29 1.80 9.34 -6.27
N LYS A 30 0.73 9.86 -5.66
CA LYS A 30 0.43 11.28 -5.70
C LYS A 30 -0.03 11.72 -4.32
N ASP A 31 0.67 12.67 -3.76
CA ASP A 31 0.41 13.16 -2.40
C ASP A 31 -1.02 13.70 -2.29
N GLY A 32 -1.69 13.30 -1.23
CA GLY A 32 -2.98 13.85 -0.84
C GLY A 32 -4.20 13.22 -1.50
N MET A 33 -4.04 12.20 -2.34
CA MET A 33 -5.19 11.59 -3.03
C MET A 33 -5.13 10.07 -3.00
N PRO A 34 -6.17 9.40 -2.47
CA PRO A 34 -6.27 7.95 -2.57
C PRO A 34 -6.44 7.50 -4.02
N LYS A 35 -5.81 6.41 -4.39
CA LYS A 35 -5.89 5.84 -5.74
C LYS A 35 -5.97 4.33 -5.70
N PHE A 36 -6.67 3.76 -6.66
CA PHE A 36 -6.55 2.33 -6.93
C PHE A 36 -5.20 2.04 -7.56
N SER A 37 -4.62 0.92 -7.16
CA SER A 37 -3.38 0.46 -7.75
C SER A 37 -3.29 -1.06 -7.67
N TYR A 38 -2.41 -1.62 -8.48
CA TYR A 38 -2.08 -3.04 -8.42
C TYR A 38 -0.67 -3.22 -7.90
N LEU A 39 -0.49 -4.24 -7.08
CA LEU A 39 0.83 -4.67 -6.65
C LEU A 39 1.40 -5.58 -7.74
N LEU A 40 2.56 -5.22 -8.24
CA LEU A 40 3.20 -5.94 -9.35
C LEU A 40 4.41 -6.70 -8.85
N SER A 41 4.56 -7.94 -9.29
CA SER A 41 5.81 -8.66 -9.09
C SER A 41 6.86 -8.15 -10.09
N PRO A 42 8.16 -8.40 -9.86
CA PRO A 42 9.21 -7.88 -10.74
C PRO A 42 9.09 -8.34 -12.19
N ASP A 43 8.40 -9.45 -12.45
CA ASP A 43 8.14 -9.93 -13.81
C ASP A 43 6.89 -9.30 -14.44
N GLY A 44 6.29 -8.32 -13.78
CA GLY A 44 5.16 -7.57 -14.31
C GLY A 44 3.80 -8.20 -14.07
N LYS A 45 3.72 -9.30 -13.34
CA LYS A 45 2.43 -9.94 -13.04
C LYS A 45 1.70 -9.23 -11.92
N VAL A 46 0.37 -9.11 -12.06
CA VAL A 46 -0.48 -8.54 -11.02
C VAL A 46 -0.58 -9.51 -9.85
N ASN A 47 -0.22 -9.05 -8.66
CA ASN A 47 -0.28 -9.84 -7.44
C ASN A 47 -1.55 -9.57 -6.64
N SER A 48 -1.91 -8.29 -6.49
CA SER A 48 -3.06 -7.89 -5.69
C SER A 48 -3.49 -6.48 -6.10
N TRP A 49 -4.69 -6.07 -5.68
CA TRP A 49 -5.12 -4.68 -5.83
C TRP A 49 -5.31 -4.06 -4.44
N PHE A 50 -5.26 -2.75 -4.38
CA PHE A 50 -5.48 -2.03 -3.13
C PHE A 50 -5.75 -0.55 -3.41
N ILE A 51 -6.13 0.17 -2.37
CA ILE A 51 -6.19 1.62 -2.39
C ILE A 51 -4.92 2.12 -1.71
N VAL A 52 -4.21 3.03 -2.36
CA VAL A 52 -2.98 3.60 -1.84
C VAL A 52 -3.16 5.09 -1.66
N TYR A 53 -2.62 5.61 -0.56
CA TYR A 53 -2.70 7.03 -0.21
C TYR A 53 -1.34 7.49 0.33
N GLN A 54 -0.79 8.52 -0.28
CA GLN A 54 0.44 9.13 0.19
C GLN A 54 0.12 10.39 1.00
N ALA A 55 0.60 10.45 2.22
CA ALA A 55 0.48 11.61 3.09
C ALA A 55 1.89 12.04 3.50
N GLY A 56 2.44 13.03 2.81
CA GLY A 56 3.82 13.46 3.04
C GLY A 56 4.80 12.34 2.74
N SER A 57 5.56 11.91 3.74
CA SER A 57 6.55 10.84 3.60
C SER A 57 6.00 9.47 3.96
N GLU A 58 4.72 9.38 4.34
CA GLU A 58 4.10 8.12 4.71
C GLU A 58 3.17 7.63 3.63
N ILE A 59 3.05 6.31 3.52
CA ILE A 59 2.17 5.68 2.55
C ILE A 59 1.22 4.76 3.30
N PHE A 60 -0.08 4.89 2.99
CA PHE A 60 -1.13 4.06 3.56
C PHE A 60 -1.69 3.15 2.47
N ILE A 61 -1.81 1.86 2.79
CA ILE A 61 -2.41 0.88 1.90
C ILE A 61 -3.65 0.31 2.57
N PHE A 62 -4.76 0.31 1.85
CA PHE A 62 -6.06 -0.14 2.35
C PHE A 62 -6.55 -1.32 1.55
N GLN A 63 -6.93 -2.38 2.26
CA GLN A 63 -7.51 -3.59 1.69
C GLN A 63 -8.10 -4.41 2.84
N ASP A 64 -8.75 -5.52 2.54
CA ASP A 64 -9.20 -6.47 3.57
C ASP A 64 -8.02 -6.95 4.42
N ASN A 65 -8.28 -7.23 5.70
CA ASN A 65 -7.22 -7.56 6.64
C ASN A 65 -6.33 -8.72 6.19
N ASP A 66 -6.95 -9.79 5.70
CA ASP A 66 -6.18 -10.95 5.23
C ASP A 66 -5.26 -10.59 4.07
N LYS A 67 -5.76 -9.76 3.16
CA LYS A 67 -4.97 -9.32 2.00
C LYS A 67 -3.90 -8.33 2.40
N LEU A 68 -4.13 -7.49 3.41
CA LEU A 68 -3.11 -6.59 3.93
C LEU A 68 -1.91 -7.37 4.48
N ILE A 69 -2.17 -8.47 5.17
CA ILE A 69 -1.09 -9.33 5.68
C ILE A 69 -0.28 -9.90 4.52
N GLN A 70 -0.94 -10.38 3.48
CA GLN A 70 -0.27 -10.90 2.29
C GLN A 70 0.54 -9.81 1.58
N ILE A 71 0.00 -8.61 1.46
CA ILE A 71 0.70 -7.47 0.86
C ILE A 71 1.93 -7.13 1.67
N LYS A 72 1.81 -7.09 3.00
CA LYS A 72 2.95 -6.82 3.87
C LYS A 72 4.06 -7.85 3.69
N GLU A 73 3.70 -9.13 3.65
CA GLU A 73 4.67 -10.21 3.44
C GLU A 73 5.36 -10.07 2.08
N PHE A 74 4.60 -9.75 1.04
CA PHE A 74 5.15 -9.52 -0.29
C PHE A 74 6.17 -8.37 -0.28
N LEU A 75 5.79 -7.25 0.33
CA LEU A 75 6.68 -6.08 0.39
C LEU A 75 7.93 -6.37 1.21
N LEU A 76 7.80 -7.10 2.33
CA LEU A 76 8.97 -7.48 3.13
C LEU A 76 9.94 -8.34 2.34
N LYS A 77 9.45 -9.16 1.44
CA LYS A 77 10.29 -10.01 0.59
C LYS A 77 11.19 -9.19 -0.33
N TYR A 78 10.71 -8.05 -0.80
CA TYR A 78 11.45 -7.20 -1.74
C TYR A 78 12.13 -6.00 -1.07
N LYS A 79 12.07 -5.90 0.25
CA LYS A 79 12.59 -4.77 1.03
C LYS A 79 14.11 -4.81 1.25
N PHE A 80 14.83 -5.59 0.53
CA PHE A 80 16.26 -5.79 0.77
C PHE A 80 17.05 -4.47 0.72
N ARG A 81 17.74 -4.14 1.83
CA ARG A 81 18.54 -2.91 2.00
C ARG A 81 17.77 -1.61 1.79
N THR A 82 16.47 -1.65 1.91
CA THR A 82 15.62 -0.48 1.77
C THR A 82 15.30 0.08 3.15
N ASP A 83 15.52 1.38 3.35
CA ASP A 83 15.24 2.03 4.63
C ASP A 83 13.77 2.42 4.71
N CYS A 84 12.95 1.49 5.12
CA CYS A 84 11.54 1.74 5.36
C CYS A 84 10.99 0.76 6.39
N ASN A 85 9.90 1.16 7.05
CA ASN A 85 9.20 0.35 8.03
C ASN A 85 7.79 0.08 7.53
N LEU A 86 7.29 -1.13 7.82
CA LEU A 86 5.94 -1.56 7.45
C LEU A 86 5.20 -1.97 8.71
N ASP A 87 4.12 -1.26 9.03
CA ASP A 87 3.32 -1.51 10.21
C ASP A 87 1.85 -1.60 9.87
N LEU A 88 1.14 -2.50 10.55
CA LEU A 88 -0.32 -2.55 10.48
C LEU A 88 -0.88 -1.73 11.62
N ILE A 89 -1.79 -0.80 11.29
CA ILE A 89 -2.43 0.04 12.29
C ILE A 89 -3.94 -0.09 12.19
N ASP A 90 -4.63 0.21 13.28
CA ASP A 90 -6.08 0.27 13.30
C ASP A 90 -6.54 1.61 12.76
N VAL A 91 -7.49 1.57 11.85
CA VAL A 91 -8.09 2.76 11.24
C VAL A 91 -9.60 2.52 11.10
N GLN A 92 -10.31 3.56 10.70
CA GLN A 92 -11.72 3.44 10.37
C GLN A 92 -12.00 4.35 9.19
N TYR A 93 -11.97 3.75 7.98
CA TYR A 93 -12.22 4.47 6.74
C TYR A 93 -13.25 3.76 5.89
N SER A 94 -14.01 4.55 5.14
CA SER A 94 -14.92 4.04 4.11
C SER A 94 -14.61 4.75 2.80
N PHE A 95 -14.57 3.98 1.74
CA PHE A 95 -14.35 4.51 0.39
C PHE A 95 -15.58 4.23 -0.46
N ALA A 96 -16.03 5.21 -1.22
CA ALA A 96 -17.09 5.04 -2.20
C ALA A 96 -16.48 4.59 -3.52
N ILE A 97 -16.98 3.48 -4.03
CA ILE A 97 -16.50 2.93 -5.30
C ILE A 97 -17.65 2.52 -6.20
#